data_eb44af154b5b2c30de3b0aa08d12f80a
#
_entry.id   eb44af154b5b2c30de3b0aa08d12f80a
#
_cell.length_a   1.000
_cell.length_b   1.000
_cell.length_c   1.000
_cell.angle_alpha   90.00
_cell.angle_beta   90.00
_cell.angle_gamma   90.00
#
_symmetry.space_group_name_H-M   'P 1'
#
loop_
_entity.id
_entity.type
_entity.pdbx_description
1 polymer ?
#
loop_
_entity_poly.entity_id
_entity_poly.type
_entity_poly.pdbx_seq_one_letter_code
_entity_poly.pdbx_strand_id
1 'polypeptide(L)'
;IRDTLRSRVLGDVYKRQLIKSFIDLHEMGKALSVEVWEDDDIVGGLYGLDLDDVFCGESMFSKASNASKIALYYLTKELRKNNYRFIDCQVPSEHLKNLGGEVISRSNFLDLL
;
A
#
# COMPACT_ATOMS: atom_id res chain seq x y z
N ILE A 1 -9.67 -5.44 -0.83
CA ILE A 1 -9.99 -4.15 -1.45
C ILE A 1 -11.49 -3.94 -1.43
N ARG A 2 -11.90 -2.87 -0.83
CA ARG A 2 -13.32 -2.54 -0.69
C ARG A 2 -13.75 -1.49 -1.71
N ASP A 3 -15.07 -1.19 -1.70
CA ASP A 3 -15.67 -0.16 -2.55
C ASP A 3 -15.04 1.23 -2.38
N THR A 4 -14.42 1.50 -1.23
CA THR A 4 -13.67 2.73 -0.99
C THR A 4 -12.55 2.97 -2.01
N LEU A 5 -11.88 1.94 -2.46
CA LEU A 5 -10.87 2.07 -3.52
C LEU A 5 -11.54 2.51 -4.82
N ARG A 6 -12.69 1.94 -5.15
CA ARG A 6 -13.46 2.32 -6.34
C ARG A 6 -13.89 3.78 -6.30
N SER A 7 -14.48 4.21 -5.18
CA SER A 7 -14.99 5.58 -5.06
C SER A 7 -13.89 6.62 -5.12
N ARG A 8 -12.69 6.29 -4.67
CA ARG A 8 -11.55 7.19 -4.68
C ARG A 8 -11.07 7.53 -6.09
N VAL A 9 -11.17 6.60 -7.03
CA VAL A 9 -10.56 6.75 -8.35
C VAL A 9 -11.58 6.75 -9.50
N LEU A 10 -12.87 6.83 -9.17
CA LEU A 10 -13.91 6.94 -10.19
C LEU A 10 -13.83 8.27 -10.93
N GLY A 11 -14.15 8.25 -12.23
CA GLY A 11 -14.20 9.43 -13.07
C GLY A 11 -13.26 9.39 -14.26
N ASP A 12 -12.39 8.40 -14.35
CA ASP A 12 -11.43 8.24 -15.45
C ASP A 12 -11.44 6.79 -15.93
N VAL A 13 -11.57 6.59 -17.24
CA VAL A 13 -11.65 5.23 -17.85
C VAL A 13 -10.38 4.43 -17.57
N TYR A 14 -9.22 5.07 -17.67
CA TYR A 14 -7.95 4.42 -17.39
C TYR A 14 -7.87 3.95 -15.93
N LYS A 15 -8.32 4.79 -15.00
CA LYS A 15 -8.35 4.46 -13.58
C LYS A 15 -9.33 3.32 -13.29
N ARG A 16 -10.44 3.24 -14.00
CA ARG A 16 -11.39 2.13 -13.86
C ARG A 16 -10.77 0.80 -14.25
N GLN A 17 -9.99 0.76 -15.32
CA GLN A 17 -9.27 -0.45 -15.75
C GLN A 17 -8.23 -0.86 -14.71
N LEU A 18 -7.50 0.11 -14.13
CA LEU A 18 -6.54 -0.14 -13.08
C LEU A 18 -7.22 -0.73 -11.83
N ILE A 19 -8.36 -0.16 -11.43
CA ILE A 19 -9.15 -0.66 -10.30
C ILE A 19 -9.56 -2.11 -10.53
N LYS A 20 -10.07 -2.41 -11.71
CA LYS A 20 -10.49 -3.77 -12.04
C LYS A 20 -9.32 -4.74 -11.90
N SER A 21 -8.14 -4.37 -12.40
CA SER A 21 -6.94 -5.19 -12.30
C SER A 21 -6.57 -5.46 -10.85
N PHE A 22 -6.64 -4.46 -9.98
CA PHE A 22 -6.36 -4.64 -8.55
C PHE A 22 -7.41 -5.49 -7.84
N ILE A 23 -8.67 -5.38 -8.22
CA ILE A 23 -9.73 -6.22 -7.67
C ILE A 23 -9.50 -7.68 -8.06
N ASP A 24 -9.16 -7.94 -9.32
CA ASP A 24 -8.85 -9.29 -9.79
C ASP A 24 -7.66 -9.88 -9.04
N LEU A 25 -6.59 -9.09 -8.84
CA LEU A 25 -5.41 -9.50 -8.08
C LEU A 25 -5.75 -9.76 -6.61
N HIS A 26 -6.64 -8.97 -6.02
CA HIS A 26 -7.09 -9.17 -4.66
C HIS A 26 -7.85 -10.49 -4.52
N GLU A 27 -8.72 -10.80 -5.45
CA GLU A 27 -9.46 -12.06 -5.46
C GLU A 27 -8.53 -13.27 -5.60
N MET A 28 -7.39 -13.09 -6.26
CA MET A 28 -6.34 -14.10 -6.38
C MET A 28 -5.40 -14.15 -5.16
N GLY A 29 -5.60 -13.30 -4.18
CA GLY A 29 -4.73 -13.20 -3.00
C GLY A 29 -3.40 -12.49 -3.25
N LYS A 30 -3.28 -11.74 -4.35
CA LYS A 30 -2.03 -11.04 -4.72
C LYS A 30 -2.08 -9.54 -4.44
N ALA A 31 -3.23 -8.99 -4.14
CA ALA A 31 -3.38 -7.60 -3.72
C ALA A 31 -3.91 -7.53 -2.29
N LEU A 32 -3.39 -6.57 -1.54
CA LEU A 32 -3.70 -6.42 -0.12
C LEU A 32 -3.96 -4.94 0.18
N SER A 33 -4.95 -4.68 1.02
CA SER A 33 -5.20 -3.34 1.52
C SER A 33 -5.25 -3.33 3.05
N VAL A 34 -4.83 -2.21 3.62
CA VAL A 34 -5.00 -1.92 5.04
C VAL A 34 -5.85 -0.66 5.12
N GLU A 35 -6.96 -0.74 5.82
CA GLU A 35 -7.92 0.36 5.95
C GLU A 35 -8.00 0.82 7.40
N VAL A 36 -8.05 2.13 7.60
CA VAL A 36 -8.24 2.74 8.92
C VAL A 36 -9.61 3.40 8.93
N TRP A 37 -10.45 2.96 9.84
CA TRP A 37 -11.83 3.42 9.98
C TRP A 37 -12.01 4.18 11.29
N GLU A 38 -12.78 5.24 11.21
CA GLU A 38 -13.26 5.96 12.38
C GLU A 38 -14.79 5.97 12.31
N ASP A 39 -15.44 5.22 13.20
CA ASP A 39 -16.86 4.90 13.11
C ASP A 39 -17.18 4.24 11.77
N ASP A 40 -18.06 4.82 10.95
CA ASP A 40 -18.43 4.27 9.65
C ASP A 40 -17.66 4.89 8.48
N ASP A 41 -16.67 5.75 8.76
CA ASP A 41 -15.89 6.46 7.75
C ASP A 41 -14.49 5.90 7.62
N ILE A 42 -14.03 5.70 6.38
CA ILE A 42 -12.64 5.39 6.12
C ILE A 42 -11.82 6.69 6.20
N VAL A 43 -10.84 6.72 7.07
CA VAL A 43 -10.02 7.92 7.31
C VAL A 43 -8.59 7.78 6.86
N GLY A 44 -8.18 6.62 6.43
CA GLY A 44 -6.85 6.38 5.89
C GLY A 44 -6.69 4.96 5.42
N GLY A 45 -5.60 4.70 4.72
CA GLY A 45 -5.31 3.36 4.26
C GLY A 45 -4.20 3.32 3.22
N LEU A 46 -3.86 2.10 2.86
CA LEU A 46 -2.90 1.84 1.80
C LEU A 46 -3.26 0.53 1.11
N TYR A 47 -2.75 0.35 -0.09
CA TYR A 47 -2.88 -0.91 -0.80
C TYR A 47 -1.64 -1.17 -1.65
N GLY A 48 -1.46 -2.42 -2.02
CA GLY A 48 -0.33 -2.83 -2.85
C GLY A 48 -0.39 -4.30 -3.23
N LEU A 49 0.70 -4.77 -3.78
CA LEU A 49 0.86 -6.14 -4.26
C LEU A 49 1.67 -6.96 -3.28
N ASP A 50 1.21 -8.17 -3.03
CA ASP A 50 1.88 -9.16 -2.21
C ASP A 50 2.69 -10.10 -3.12
N LEU A 51 4.00 -10.04 -3.00
CA LEU A 51 4.92 -10.90 -3.76
C LEU A 51 5.51 -12.01 -2.88
N ASP A 52 4.79 -12.43 -1.84
CA ASP A 52 5.11 -13.49 -0.90
C ASP A 52 6.19 -13.16 0.13
N ASP A 53 7.25 -12.47 -0.24
CA ASP A 53 8.33 -12.05 0.68
C ASP A 53 8.70 -10.57 0.57
N VAL A 54 8.05 -9.88 -0.37
CA VAL A 54 8.19 -8.43 -0.59
C VAL A 54 6.80 -7.86 -0.81
N PHE A 55 6.52 -6.71 -0.23
CA PHE A 55 5.28 -5.99 -0.46
C PHE A 55 5.57 -4.74 -1.31
N CYS A 56 4.88 -4.61 -2.43
CA CYS A 56 4.98 -3.44 -3.30
C CYS A 56 3.86 -2.46 -2.97
N GLY A 57 4.18 -1.37 -2.31
CA GLY A 57 3.22 -0.32 -2.00
C GLY A 57 2.83 0.45 -3.25
N GLU A 58 1.54 0.56 -3.52
CA GLU A 58 1.03 1.24 -4.71
C GLU A 58 0.43 2.60 -4.39
N SER A 59 -0.28 2.73 -3.28
CA SER A 59 -0.90 3.99 -2.90
C SER A 59 -1.25 4.01 -1.43
N MET A 60 -1.25 5.21 -0.86
CA MET A 60 -1.75 5.43 0.49
C MET A 60 -2.46 6.78 0.55
N PHE A 61 -3.39 6.92 1.49
CA PHE A 61 -4.11 8.15 1.71
C PHE A 61 -4.41 8.36 3.19
N SER A 62 -4.65 9.61 3.57
CA SER A 62 -4.99 9.96 4.94
C SER A 62 -5.95 11.14 4.95
N LYS A 63 -7.13 10.95 5.50
CA LYS A 63 -8.12 12.02 5.73
C LYS A 63 -8.00 12.56 7.15
N ALA A 64 -7.73 11.68 8.10
CA ALA A 64 -7.50 12.05 9.49
C ALA A 64 -6.02 12.08 9.78
N SER A 65 -5.62 12.88 10.77
CA SER A 65 -4.23 12.98 11.19
C SER A 65 -3.67 11.61 11.57
N ASN A 66 -2.49 11.27 11.04
CA ASN A 66 -1.78 10.02 11.32
C ASN A 66 -2.45 8.74 10.82
N ALA A 67 -3.57 8.81 10.09
CA ALA A 67 -4.27 7.60 9.66
C ALA A 67 -3.42 6.72 8.71
N SER A 68 -2.73 7.31 7.73
CA SER A 68 -1.83 6.56 6.86
C SER A 68 -0.64 5.96 7.62
N LYS A 69 -0.16 6.68 8.62
CA LYS A 69 0.92 6.22 9.49
C LYS A 69 0.49 4.98 10.30
N ILE A 70 -0.72 4.99 10.81
CA ILE A 70 -1.32 3.86 11.52
C ILE A 70 -1.43 2.66 10.58
N ALA A 71 -1.92 2.87 9.36
CA ALA A 71 -2.04 1.81 8.37
C ALA A 71 -0.67 1.17 8.07
N LEU A 72 0.35 1.98 7.85
CA LEU A 72 1.70 1.50 7.56
C LEU A 72 2.30 0.76 8.77
N TYR A 73 2.06 1.24 9.97
CA TYR A 73 2.51 0.58 11.20
C TYR A 73 1.96 -0.84 11.30
N TYR A 74 0.65 -1.00 11.11
CA TYR A 74 0.03 -2.32 11.19
C TYR A 74 0.46 -3.23 10.05
N LEU A 75 0.62 -2.70 8.84
CA LEU A 75 1.15 -3.48 7.72
C LEU A 75 2.56 -3.99 8.04
N THR A 76 3.44 -3.11 8.49
CA THR A 76 4.82 -3.46 8.82
C THR A 76 4.88 -4.55 9.89
N LYS A 77 4.03 -4.45 10.90
CA LYS A 77 3.94 -5.43 11.97
C LYS A 77 3.54 -6.80 11.43
N GLU A 78 2.53 -6.84 10.57
CA GLU A 78 2.05 -8.08 9.98
C GLU A 78 3.08 -8.69 9.03
N LEU A 79 3.73 -7.87 8.22
CA LEU A 79 4.77 -8.34 7.30
C LEU A 79 5.99 -8.91 8.05
N ARG A 80 6.41 -8.29 9.14
CA ARG A 80 7.48 -8.81 9.99
C ARG A 80 7.14 -10.17 10.58
N LYS A 81 5.93 -10.32 11.01
CA LYS A 81 5.41 -11.57 11.58
C LYS A 81 5.49 -12.71 10.58
N ASN A 82 5.37 -12.40 9.30
CA ASN A 82 5.40 -13.38 8.20
C ASN A 82 6.74 -13.41 7.46
N ASN A 83 7.79 -12.81 8.05
CA ASN A 83 9.17 -12.84 7.54
C ASN A 83 9.35 -12.17 6.17
N TYR A 84 8.56 -11.13 5.88
CA TYR A 84 8.78 -10.32 4.68
C TYR A 84 10.08 -9.52 4.81
N ARG A 85 10.76 -9.34 3.70
CA ARG A 85 12.08 -8.70 3.68
C ARG A 85 12.02 -7.18 3.66
N PHE A 86 11.12 -6.60 2.85
CA PHE A 86 10.97 -5.15 2.77
C PHE A 86 9.66 -4.75 2.10
N ILE A 87 9.37 -3.45 2.17
CA ILE A 87 8.29 -2.81 1.44
C ILE A 87 8.94 -1.94 0.36
N ASP A 88 8.59 -2.19 -0.90
CA ASP A 88 9.02 -1.36 -2.01
C ASP A 88 8.04 -0.19 -2.17
N CYS A 89 8.50 1.00 -1.86
CA CYS A 89 7.72 2.24 -1.96
C CYS A 89 7.87 2.93 -3.31
N GLN A 90 8.72 2.40 -4.19
CA GLN A 90 8.96 2.83 -5.57
C GLN A 90 9.58 4.22 -5.68
N VAL A 91 8.86 5.28 -5.30
CA VAL A 91 9.29 6.67 -5.49
C VAL A 91 9.50 7.32 -4.11
N PRO A 92 10.64 8.01 -3.90
CA PRO A 92 10.87 8.69 -2.63
C PRO A 92 9.94 9.88 -2.42
N SER A 93 9.58 10.13 -1.17
CA SER A 93 8.84 11.31 -0.76
C SER A 93 9.26 11.69 0.67
N GLU A 94 9.07 12.96 1.04
CA GLU A 94 9.33 13.42 2.40
C GLU A 94 8.47 12.66 3.41
N HIS A 95 7.24 12.38 3.06
CA HIS A 95 6.32 11.64 3.92
C HIS A 95 6.84 10.23 4.21
N LEU A 96 7.26 9.50 3.17
CA LEU A 96 7.81 8.15 3.32
C LEU A 96 9.14 8.17 4.08
N LYS A 97 9.99 9.16 3.82
CA LYS A 97 11.24 9.33 4.54
C LYS A 97 11.00 9.53 6.03
N ASN A 98 10.01 10.36 6.39
CA ASN A 98 9.64 10.60 7.78
C ASN A 98 9.07 9.35 8.45
N LEU A 99 8.56 8.41 7.68
CA LEU A 99 8.07 7.13 8.18
C LEU A 99 9.15 6.04 8.22
N GLY A 100 10.41 6.39 7.93
CA GLY A 100 11.54 5.46 7.99
C GLY A 100 11.98 4.91 6.65
N GLY A 101 11.42 5.40 5.54
CA GLY A 101 11.82 4.97 4.21
C GLY A 101 13.23 5.42 3.88
N GLU A 102 13.96 4.59 3.16
CA GLU A 102 15.33 4.85 2.72
C GLU A 102 15.42 4.77 1.20
N VAL A 103 16.23 5.65 0.62
CA VAL A 103 16.54 5.60 -0.81
C VAL A 103 17.78 4.74 -0.98
N ILE A 104 17.67 3.70 -1.81
CA ILE A 104 18.81 2.86 -2.15
C ILE A 104 19.07 2.90 -3.65
N SER A 105 20.29 2.58 -4.07
CA SER A 105 20.62 2.53 -5.48
C SER A 105 19.88 1.37 -6.16
N ARG A 106 19.66 1.49 -7.48
CA ARG A 106 19.06 0.41 -8.27
C ARG A 106 19.87 -0.88 -8.15
N SER A 107 21.20 -0.76 -8.16
CA SER A 107 22.10 -1.90 -8.02
C SER A 107 21.88 -2.62 -6.70
N ASN A 108 21.85 -1.88 -5.58
CA ASN A 108 21.61 -2.47 -4.27
C ASN A 108 20.21 -3.07 -4.16
N PHE A 109 19.22 -2.44 -4.77
CA PHE A 109 17.86 -2.96 -4.80
C PHE A 109 17.79 -4.30 -5.53
N LEU A 110 18.44 -4.40 -6.69
CA LEU A 110 18.45 -5.64 -7.46
C LEU A 110 19.16 -6.78 -6.72
N ASP A 111 20.17 -6.46 -5.93
CA ASP A 111 20.88 -7.45 -5.11
C ASP A 111 20.01 -8.02 -3.98
N LEU A 112 18.96 -7.28 -3.57
CA LEU A 112 18.01 -7.76 -2.57
C LEU A 112 16.98 -8.75 -3.13
N LEU A 113 16.77 -8.73 -4.43
CA LEU A 113 15.84 -9.65 -5.09
C LEU A 113 16.51 -11.00 -5.35
#